data_e10e9e0d381d2b628331d2df8d14d46f
#
_entry.id   e10e9e0d381d2b628331d2df8d14d46f
#
_cell.length_a   1.000
_cell.length_b   1.000
_cell.length_c   1.000
_cell.angle_alpha   90.00
_cell.angle_beta   90.00
_cell.angle_gamma   90.00
#
_symmetry.space_group_name_H-M   'P 1'
#
loop_
_entity.id
_entity.type
_entity.pdbx_description
1 polymer ?
#
loop_
_entity_poly.entity_id
_entity_poly.type
_entity_poly.pdbx_seq_one_letter_code
_entity_poly.pdbx_strand_id
1 'polypeptide(L)'
;MYLAREKKSHYIVALKVLFKSQLAKAGVEHQLRREIEIQSHLRHNNILRLYGYFYDQSRIYLILEFAARGELYKDLQRLKRFPEERAAYYIGSLAASLHYCHEKNVIHRDIKPENLLVDSKGEVKIADFGWSVHAPSSKRHTLCGTLDYLPPEMVEGQAHDKTVDVWSLGVLCYEFLVGNPPFEAQGHSETYRRIAKVDLKFPPFLSDGAKDLISRLLIKEPSRRWTLPQVMQHPWIACGEGYRRQLAAENARARASQQEAQQ
;
A
#
# COMPACT_ATOMS: atom_id res chain seq x y z
N MET A 1 6.88 7.43 16.31
CA MET A 1 7.95 6.80 15.51
C MET A 1 9.27 7.47 15.80
N TYR A 2 10.35 6.70 15.96
CA TYR A 2 11.70 7.19 16.24
C TYR A 2 12.69 6.53 15.27
N LEU A 3 13.68 7.30 14.82
CA LEU A 3 14.85 6.74 14.16
C LEU A 3 15.75 6.16 15.23
N ALA A 4 16.17 4.92 15.08
CA ALA A 4 17.03 4.23 16.02
C ALA A 4 18.18 3.51 15.30
N ARG A 5 19.28 3.30 16.01
CA ARG A 5 20.45 2.55 15.52
C ARG A 5 20.77 1.41 16.48
N GLU A 6 20.82 0.20 15.94
CA GLU A 6 21.23 -0.97 16.71
C GLU A 6 22.71 -0.80 17.16
N LYS A 7 22.99 -1.07 18.43
CA LYS A 7 24.28 -0.70 19.05
C LYS A 7 25.47 -1.51 18.53
N LYS A 8 25.26 -2.78 18.17
CA LYS A 8 26.36 -3.68 17.74
C LYS A 8 26.61 -3.55 16.23
N SER A 9 25.58 -3.68 15.42
CA SER A 9 25.66 -3.66 13.96
C SER A 9 25.64 -2.27 13.36
N HIS A 10 25.25 -1.26 14.16
CA HIS A 10 24.96 0.12 13.72
C HIS A 10 23.85 0.23 12.66
N TYR A 11 23.04 -0.83 12.52
CA TYR A 11 21.94 -0.86 11.56
C TYR A 11 20.86 0.14 11.95
N ILE A 12 20.37 0.91 10.95
CA ILE A 12 19.35 1.93 11.15
C ILE A 12 17.97 1.29 10.99
N VAL A 13 17.10 1.54 11.95
CA VAL A 13 15.72 1.03 12.00
C VAL A 13 14.73 2.13 12.38
N ALA A 14 13.46 1.92 12.06
CA ALA A 14 12.37 2.71 12.60
C ALA A 14 11.79 1.99 13.84
N LEU A 15 11.62 2.72 14.93
CA LEU A 15 11.05 2.19 16.16
C LEU A 15 9.64 2.79 16.37
N LYS A 16 8.62 1.96 16.20
CA LYS A 16 7.21 2.33 16.47
C LYS A 16 6.92 2.04 17.93
N VAL A 17 6.64 3.08 18.71
CA VAL A 17 6.35 2.98 20.14
C VAL A 17 4.85 3.12 20.35
N LEU A 18 4.26 2.15 21.05
CA LEU A 18 2.82 2.07 21.33
C LEU A 18 2.62 1.97 22.85
N PHE A 19 1.70 2.75 23.39
CA PHE A 19 1.38 2.72 24.83
C PHE A 19 0.31 1.66 25.13
N LYS A 20 0.60 0.73 26.04
CA LYS A 20 -0.32 -0.34 26.43
C LYS A 20 -1.66 0.20 26.94
N SER A 21 -1.64 1.28 27.71
CA SER A 21 -2.85 1.94 28.22
C SER A 21 -3.75 2.49 27.10
N GLN A 22 -3.17 3.04 26.03
CA GLN A 22 -3.93 3.53 24.87
C GLN A 22 -4.53 2.37 24.07
N LEU A 23 -3.77 1.28 23.88
CA LEU A 23 -4.26 0.08 23.19
C LEU A 23 -5.42 -0.56 23.95
N ALA A 24 -5.31 -0.71 25.27
CA ALA A 24 -6.36 -1.24 26.13
C ALA A 24 -7.61 -0.35 26.11
N LYS A 25 -7.45 0.98 26.25
CA LYS A 25 -8.56 1.93 26.20
C LYS A 25 -9.29 1.89 24.84
N ALA A 26 -8.57 1.70 23.74
CA ALA A 26 -9.14 1.59 22.40
C ALA A 26 -9.64 0.17 22.05
N GLY A 27 -9.35 -0.84 22.88
CA GLY A 27 -9.74 -2.23 22.63
C GLY A 27 -9.05 -2.89 21.43
N VAL A 28 -7.88 -2.38 21.01
CA VAL A 28 -7.17 -2.80 19.79
C VAL A 28 -5.96 -3.71 20.02
N GLU A 29 -5.78 -4.23 21.23
CA GLU A 29 -4.65 -5.12 21.59
C GLU A 29 -4.61 -6.39 20.71
N HIS A 30 -5.78 -6.98 20.46
CA HIS A 30 -5.91 -8.15 19.62
C HIS A 30 -5.54 -7.84 18.15
N GLN A 31 -5.88 -6.66 17.67
CA GLN A 31 -5.54 -6.19 16.33
C GLN A 31 -4.01 -6.02 16.18
N LEU A 32 -3.36 -5.41 17.17
CA LEU A 32 -1.90 -5.28 17.18
C LEU A 32 -1.18 -6.63 17.21
N ARG A 33 -1.65 -7.60 17.98
CA ARG A 33 -1.08 -8.96 17.98
C ARG A 33 -1.14 -9.59 16.61
N ARG A 34 -2.28 -9.45 15.93
CA ARG A 34 -2.47 -9.95 14.56
C ARG A 34 -1.56 -9.23 13.56
N GLU A 35 -1.43 -7.91 13.65
CA GLU A 35 -0.50 -7.12 12.82
C GLU A 35 0.92 -7.64 12.95
N ILE A 36 1.41 -7.83 14.18
CA ILE A 36 2.74 -8.37 14.46
C ILE A 36 2.89 -9.79 13.90
N GLU A 37 1.94 -10.67 14.13
CA GLU A 37 1.96 -12.04 13.64
C GLU A 37 2.04 -12.09 12.12
N ILE A 38 1.15 -11.39 11.41
CA ILE A 38 1.13 -11.34 9.96
C ILE A 38 2.43 -10.75 9.42
N GLN A 39 2.81 -9.54 9.83
CA GLN A 39 3.94 -8.82 9.27
C GLN A 39 5.27 -9.50 9.57
N SER A 40 5.41 -10.17 10.72
CA SER A 40 6.62 -10.92 11.08
C SER A 40 6.95 -12.08 10.12
N HIS A 41 5.94 -12.64 9.44
CA HIS A 41 6.09 -13.75 8.49
C HIS A 41 6.18 -13.31 7.02
N LEU A 42 5.95 -12.03 6.72
CA LEU A 42 6.03 -11.52 5.36
C LEU A 42 7.46 -11.10 5.00
N ARG A 43 7.94 -11.52 3.82
CA ARG A 43 9.27 -11.22 3.28
C ARG A 43 9.15 -10.91 1.80
N HIS A 44 9.05 -9.63 1.46
CA HIS A 44 8.97 -9.15 0.08
C HIS A 44 9.63 -7.77 -0.03
N ASN A 45 10.25 -7.45 -1.16
CA ASN A 45 10.95 -6.17 -1.36
C ASN A 45 10.03 -4.94 -1.22
N ASN A 46 8.76 -5.09 -1.56
CA ASN A 46 7.77 -4.02 -1.50
C ASN A 46 6.83 -4.13 -0.28
N ILE A 47 7.23 -4.85 0.76
CA ILE A 47 6.56 -4.90 2.06
C ILE A 47 7.55 -4.43 3.12
N LEU A 48 7.13 -3.47 3.95
CA LEU A 48 7.94 -2.96 5.05
C LEU A 48 8.21 -4.09 6.05
N ARG A 49 9.48 -4.38 6.30
CA ARG A 49 9.87 -5.50 7.15
C ARG A 49 9.66 -5.17 8.63
N LEU A 50 9.06 -6.10 9.36
CA LEU A 50 9.09 -6.14 10.82
C LEU A 50 10.24 -7.09 11.23
N TYR A 51 11.27 -6.54 11.86
CA TYR A 51 12.43 -7.31 12.33
C TYR A 51 12.14 -8.04 13.63
N GLY A 52 11.30 -7.44 14.49
CA GLY A 52 10.91 -8.01 15.78
C GLY A 52 10.20 -6.98 16.63
N TYR A 53 9.90 -7.34 17.85
CA TYR A 53 9.29 -6.45 18.82
C TYR A 53 9.80 -6.78 20.24
N PHE A 54 9.68 -5.83 21.12
CA PHE A 54 9.90 -5.99 22.56
C PHE A 54 8.94 -5.08 23.34
N TYR A 55 8.89 -5.24 24.62
CA TYR A 55 8.00 -4.45 25.49
C TYR A 55 8.62 -4.19 26.84
N ASP A 56 8.20 -3.12 27.48
CA ASP A 56 8.41 -2.82 28.89
C ASP A 56 7.08 -2.85 29.65
N GLN A 57 7.08 -2.32 30.86
CA GLN A 57 5.90 -2.27 31.72
C GLN A 57 4.73 -1.51 31.07
N SER A 58 4.98 -0.43 30.33
CA SER A 58 3.98 0.51 29.81
C SER A 58 3.88 0.60 28.29
N ARG A 59 4.86 0.06 27.54
CA ARG A 59 4.99 0.26 26.09
C ARG A 59 5.28 -1.03 25.35
N ILE A 60 4.92 -1.03 24.05
CA ILE A 60 5.33 -2.03 23.06
C ILE A 60 6.15 -1.30 22.00
N TYR A 61 7.23 -1.91 21.57
CA TYR A 61 8.17 -1.38 20.58
C TYR A 61 8.25 -2.32 19.39
N LEU A 62 7.88 -1.85 18.20
CA LEU A 62 8.05 -2.59 16.95
C LEU A 62 9.33 -2.09 16.26
N ILE A 63 10.22 -3.01 15.89
CA ILE A 63 11.46 -2.74 15.17
C ILE A 63 11.17 -2.94 13.68
N LEU A 64 11.07 -1.85 12.94
CA LEU A 64 10.67 -1.83 11.53
C LEU A 64 11.82 -1.41 10.63
N GLU A 65 11.75 -1.82 9.37
CA GLU A 65 12.58 -1.28 8.30
C GLU A 65 12.44 0.25 8.25
N PHE A 66 13.55 0.94 8.03
CA PHE A 66 13.55 2.40 7.87
C PHE A 66 13.42 2.78 6.39
N ALA A 67 12.30 3.36 6.03
CA ALA A 67 12.03 3.89 4.71
C ALA A 67 12.48 5.36 4.64
N ALA A 68 13.69 5.60 4.11
CA ALA A 68 14.38 6.89 4.23
C ALA A 68 13.72 8.05 3.47
N ARG A 69 12.94 7.78 2.39
CA ARG A 69 12.21 8.82 1.65
C ARG A 69 10.82 9.10 2.25
N GLY A 70 10.41 8.34 3.28
CA GLY A 70 9.19 8.60 4.05
C GLY A 70 7.90 8.20 3.35
N GLU A 71 6.83 8.93 3.64
CA GLU A 71 5.47 8.63 3.19
C GLU A 71 5.25 9.02 1.73
N LEU A 72 4.75 8.08 0.92
CA LEU A 72 4.40 8.31 -0.49
C LEU A 72 3.33 9.40 -0.64
N TYR A 73 2.41 9.46 0.32
CA TYR A 73 1.35 10.47 0.36
C TYR A 73 1.89 11.90 0.31
N LYS A 74 2.96 12.20 1.05
CA LYS A 74 3.60 13.53 1.04
C LYS A 74 4.15 13.89 -0.34
N ASP A 75 4.70 12.91 -1.05
CA ASP A 75 5.17 13.09 -2.42
C ASP A 75 4.00 13.34 -3.38
N LEU A 76 2.91 12.58 -3.24
CA LEU A 76 1.71 12.76 -4.04
C LEU A 76 1.09 14.14 -3.82
N GLN A 77 0.95 14.59 -2.58
CA GLN A 77 0.45 15.92 -2.25
C GLN A 77 1.32 17.05 -2.83
N ARG A 78 2.65 16.91 -2.75
CA ARG A 78 3.60 17.89 -3.28
C ARG A 78 3.56 17.99 -4.80
N LEU A 79 3.51 16.85 -5.49
CA LEU A 79 3.54 16.76 -6.95
C LEU A 79 2.15 16.88 -7.58
N LYS A 80 1.08 16.78 -6.79
CA LYS A 80 -0.33 16.71 -7.16
C LYS A 80 -0.73 15.43 -7.90
N ARG A 81 0.14 14.88 -8.74
CA ARG A 81 -0.01 13.61 -9.43
C ARG A 81 1.36 13.08 -9.87
N PHE A 82 1.46 11.79 -10.11
CA PHE A 82 2.68 11.20 -10.63
C PHE A 82 2.66 11.13 -12.17
N PRO A 83 3.84 11.21 -12.83
CA PRO A 83 4.00 10.79 -14.22
C PRO A 83 3.58 9.31 -14.38
N GLU A 84 3.05 8.96 -15.57
CA GLU A 84 2.56 7.59 -15.83
C GLU A 84 3.62 6.51 -15.59
N GLU A 85 4.87 6.75 -15.99
CA GLU A 85 5.96 5.79 -15.77
C GLU A 85 6.18 5.49 -14.27
N ARG A 86 6.15 6.53 -13.41
CA ARG A 86 6.28 6.36 -11.97
C ARG A 86 5.07 5.64 -11.38
N ALA A 87 3.86 6.02 -11.79
CA ALA A 87 2.63 5.38 -11.36
C ALA A 87 2.61 3.90 -11.76
N ALA A 88 2.93 3.58 -13.01
CA ALA A 88 2.98 2.21 -13.52
C ALA A 88 3.99 1.34 -12.75
N TYR A 89 5.17 1.88 -12.47
CA TYR A 89 6.19 1.18 -11.68
C TYR A 89 5.68 0.84 -10.28
N TYR A 90 5.08 1.81 -9.59
CA TYR A 90 4.56 1.58 -8.25
C TYR A 90 3.38 0.62 -8.24
N ILE A 91 2.44 0.76 -9.17
CA ILE A 91 1.29 -0.15 -9.28
C ILE A 91 1.74 -1.58 -9.58
N GLY A 92 2.71 -1.77 -10.46
CA GLY A 92 3.29 -3.10 -10.73
C GLY A 92 3.95 -3.70 -9.49
N SER A 93 4.75 -2.92 -8.75
CA SER A 93 5.41 -3.34 -7.51
C SER A 93 4.40 -3.70 -6.41
N LEU A 94 3.32 -2.90 -6.27
CA LEU A 94 2.24 -3.17 -5.33
C LEU A 94 1.41 -4.39 -5.72
N ALA A 95 1.13 -4.59 -7.01
CA ALA A 95 0.46 -5.79 -7.50
C ALA A 95 1.25 -7.06 -7.15
N ALA A 96 2.59 -7.03 -7.32
CA ALA A 96 3.46 -8.16 -6.96
C ALA A 96 3.45 -8.43 -5.44
N SER A 97 3.52 -7.39 -4.62
CA SER A 97 3.49 -7.55 -3.15
C SER A 97 2.13 -8.03 -2.63
N LEU A 98 1.02 -7.55 -3.20
CA LEU A 98 -0.31 -8.03 -2.86
C LEU A 98 -0.53 -9.47 -3.32
N HIS A 99 -0.02 -9.85 -4.50
CA HIS A 99 -0.05 -11.23 -4.97
C HIS A 99 0.66 -12.15 -3.98
N TYR A 100 1.88 -11.79 -3.54
CA TYR A 100 2.61 -12.52 -2.50
C TYR A 100 1.82 -12.63 -1.18
N CYS A 101 1.13 -11.56 -0.73
CA CYS A 101 0.25 -11.63 0.43
C CYS A 101 -0.89 -12.63 0.22
N HIS A 102 -1.53 -12.58 -0.95
CA HIS A 102 -2.67 -13.45 -1.28
C HIS A 102 -2.27 -14.94 -1.38
N GLU A 103 -1.05 -15.25 -1.87
CA GLU A 103 -0.51 -16.61 -1.84
C GLU A 103 -0.31 -17.13 -0.41
N LYS A 104 -0.10 -16.24 0.55
CA LYS A 104 -0.02 -16.56 1.99
C LYS A 104 -1.37 -16.43 2.71
N ASN A 105 -2.47 -16.32 1.97
CA ASN A 105 -3.81 -16.11 2.50
C ASN A 105 -3.94 -14.84 3.37
N VAL A 106 -3.14 -13.83 3.12
CA VAL A 106 -3.21 -12.53 3.78
C VAL A 106 -3.92 -11.54 2.87
N ILE A 107 -4.99 -10.92 3.36
CA ILE A 107 -5.73 -9.83 2.71
C ILE A 107 -5.39 -8.55 3.46
N HIS A 108 -4.94 -7.51 2.77
CA HIS A 108 -4.49 -6.26 3.40
C HIS A 108 -5.66 -5.38 3.85
N ARG A 109 -6.62 -5.10 2.99
CA ARG A 109 -7.88 -4.38 3.22
C ARG A 109 -7.79 -2.87 3.48
N ASP A 110 -6.60 -2.27 3.50
CA ASP A 110 -6.42 -0.82 3.70
C ASP A 110 -5.25 -0.28 2.85
N ILE A 111 -5.24 -0.62 1.56
CA ILE A 111 -4.27 -0.08 0.60
C ILE A 111 -4.65 1.35 0.23
N LYS A 112 -3.78 2.30 0.57
CA LYS A 112 -3.94 3.74 0.31
C LYS A 112 -2.58 4.45 0.40
N PRO A 113 -2.41 5.68 -0.13
CA PRO A 113 -1.12 6.37 -0.15
C PRO A 113 -0.48 6.56 1.24
N GLU A 114 -1.30 6.73 2.30
CA GLU A 114 -0.82 6.93 3.68
C GLU A 114 -0.13 5.69 4.26
N ASN A 115 -0.52 4.49 3.78
CA ASN A 115 0.05 3.22 4.19
C ASN A 115 1.21 2.77 3.30
N LEU A 116 1.71 3.66 2.44
CA LEU A 116 2.83 3.41 1.55
C LEU A 116 4.02 4.29 1.92
N LEU A 117 5.17 3.65 2.05
CA LEU A 117 6.45 4.33 2.30
C LEU A 117 7.37 4.15 1.09
N VAL A 118 8.40 4.98 1.02
CA VAL A 118 9.44 4.89 -0.02
C VAL A 118 10.80 4.74 0.66
N ASP A 119 11.54 3.71 0.29
CA ASP A 119 12.87 3.46 0.84
C ASP A 119 13.95 4.38 0.22
N SER A 120 15.20 4.24 0.66
CA SER A 120 16.33 5.02 0.15
C SER A 120 16.58 4.82 -1.35
N LYS A 121 16.19 3.69 -1.89
CA LYS A 121 16.37 3.34 -3.32
C LYS A 121 15.22 3.83 -4.20
N GLY A 122 14.15 4.38 -3.60
CA GLY A 122 12.94 4.79 -4.32
C GLY A 122 11.91 3.67 -4.51
N GLU A 123 12.10 2.52 -3.83
CA GLU A 123 11.16 1.42 -3.87
C GLU A 123 9.97 1.68 -2.96
N VAL A 124 8.75 1.44 -3.47
CA VAL A 124 7.54 1.53 -2.67
C VAL A 124 7.40 0.33 -1.74
N LYS A 125 6.96 0.58 -0.52
CA LYS A 125 6.78 -0.41 0.55
C LYS A 125 5.37 -0.32 1.13
N ILE A 126 4.64 -1.43 1.16
CA ILE A 126 3.39 -1.53 1.93
C ILE A 126 3.76 -1.54 3.41
N ALA A 127 3.21 -0.61 4.15
CA ALA A 127 3.29 -0.53 5.62
C ALA A 127 1.89 -0.65 6.21
N ASP A 128 1.80 -0.83 7.52
CA ASP A 128 0.55 -0.88 8.29
C ASP A 128 -0.38 -2.05 7.90
N PHE A 129 -0.20 -3.16 8.60
CA PHE A 129 -1.02 -4.37 8.48
C PHE A 129 -2.14 -4.44 9.54
N GLY A 130 -2.48 -3.30 10.17
CA GLY A 130 -3.44 -3.23 11.27
C GLY A 130 -4.85 -3.71 10.90
N TRP A 131 -5.26 -3.59 9.65
CA TRP A 131 -6.53 -4.10 9.13
C TRP A 131 -6.42 -5.43 8.41
N SER A 132 -5.22 -5.99 8.29
CA SER A 132 -4.99 -7.24 7.56
C SER A 132 -5.56 -8.46 8.27
N VAL A 133 -5.89 -9.49 7.51
CA VAL A 133 -6.39 -10.76 8.03
C VAL A 133 -5.74 -11.92 7.31
N HIS A 134 -5.46 -12.98 8.06
CA HIS A 134 -5.14 -14.28 7.51
C HIS A 134 -6.44 -15.05 7.29
N ALA A 135 -6.82 -15.29 6.03
CA ALA A 135 -8.10 -15.86 5.66
C ALA A 135 -7.91 -16.99 4.64
N PRO A 136 -7.53 -18.21 5.10
CA PRO A 136 -7.33 -19.36 4.21
C PRO A 136 -8.60 -19.82 3.51
N SER A 137 -9.75 -19.57 4.11
CA SER A 137 -11.06 -19.88 3.52
C SER A 137 -12.11 -19.01 4.16
N SER A 138 -12.65 -18.04 3.51
CA SER A 138 -13.99 -17.50 3.73
C SER A 138 -14.15 -16.02 3.42
N LYS A 139 -15.32 -15.71 2.94
CA LYS A 139 -15.85 -14.36 2.81
C LYS A 139 -15.99 -13.72 4.18
N ARG A 140 -15.73 -12.42 4.26
CA ARG A 140 -15.79 -11.59 5.47
C ARG A 140 -16.91 -10.57 5.37
N HIS A 141 -17.39 -10.07 6.51
CA HIS A 141 -18.45 -9.06 6.57
C HIS A 141 -18.01 -7.79 7.36
N THR A 142 -16.77 -7.75 7.80
CA THR A 142 -16.29 -6.63 8.63
C THR A 142 -16.04 -5.41 7.75
N LEU A 143 -16.76 -4.31 7.98
CA LEU A 143 -16.48 -3.01 7.37
C LEU A 143 -15.19 -2.45 7.97
N CYS A 144 -14.19 -2.20 7.16
CA CYS A 144 -12.89 -1.64 7.57
C CYS A 144 -12.22 -0.96 6.38
N GLY A 145 -11.24 -0.09 6.67
CA GLY A 145 -10.53 0.67 5.64
C GLY A 145 -11.00 2.13 5.53
N THR A 146 -10.39 2.85 4.61
CA THR A 146 -10.68 4.27 4.35
C THR A 146 -11.78 4.37 3.31
N LEU A 147 -12.78 5.22 3.53
CA LEU A 147 -14.01 5.32 2.75
C LEU A 147 -13.79 5.30 1.24
N ASP A 148 -12.91 6.18 0.73
CA ASP A 148 -12.70 6.37 -0.71
C ASP A 148 -12.11 5.14 -1.42
N TYR A 149 -11.57 4.19 -0.64
CA TYR A 149 -10.93 2.96 -1.10
C TYR A 149 -11.79 1.71 -0.93
N LEU A 150 -12.98 1.85 -0.29
CA LEU A 150 -13.89 0.72 -0.07
C LEU A 150 -14.51 0.26 -1.39
N PRO A 151 -14.53 -1.07 -1.65
CA PRO A 151 -15.22 -1.62 -2.81
C PRO A 151 -16.74 -1.67 -2.60
N PRO A 152 -17.53 -1.77 -3.70
CA PRO A 152 -18.99 -1.82 -3.64
C PRO A 152 -19.55 -2.86 -2.68
N GLU A 153 -19.00 -4.09 -2.66
CA GLU A 153 -19.44 -5.16 -1.77
C GLU A 153 -19.29 -4.82 -0.29
N MET A 154 -18.25 -4.07 0.09
CA MET A 154 -18.09 -3.63 1.47
C MET A 154 -19.06 -2.50 1.82
N VAL A 155 -19.28 -1.55 0.91
CA VAL A 155 -20.23 -0.45 1.08
C VAL A 155 -21.67 -0.97 1.16
N GLU A 156 -22.01 -2.04 0.42
CA GLU A 156 -23.32 -2.69 0.42
C GLU A 156 -23.47 -3.74 1.55
N GLY A 157 -22.45 -3.90 2.43
CA GLY A 157 -22.48 -4.85 3.55
C GLY A 157 -22.42 -6.31 3.13
N GLN A 158 -21.94 -6.61 1.94
CA GLN A 158 -21.84 -7.96 1.41
C GLN A 158 -20.56 -8.65 1.90
N ALA A 159 -20.53 -9.97 1.74
CA ALA A 159 -19.33 -10.76 1.99
C ALA A 159 -18.22 -10.41 0.98
N HIS A 160 -16.98 -10.25 1.47
CA HIS A 160 -15.84 -9.87 0.66
C HIS A 160 -14.65 -10.83 0.85
N ASP A 161 -13.73 -10.83 -0.10
CA ASP A 161 -12.53 -11.66 -0.12
C ASP A 161 -11.30 -10.82 -0.57
N LYS A 162 -10.23 -11.48 -1.01
CA LYS A 162 -8.99 -10.85 -1.47
C LYS A 162 -9.15 -9.86 -2.64
N THR A 163 -10.26 -9.91 -3.37
CA THR A 163 -10.54 -8.99 -4.49
C THR A 163 -10.77 -7.55 -4.04
N VAL A 164 -10.95 -7.31 -2.73
CA VAL A 164 -11.00 -5.95 -2.17
C VAL A 164 -9.67 -5.21 -2.34
N ASP A 165 -8.54 -5.92 -2.24
CA ASP A 165 -7.20 -5.33 -2.46
C ASP A 165 -7.00 -4.95 -3.93
N VAL A 166 -7.60 -5.72 -4.87
CA VAL A 166 -7.56 -5.40 -6.30
C VAL A 166 -8.35 -4.12 -6.60
N TRP A 167 -9.51 -3.94 -5.98
CA TRP A 167 -10.27 -2.70 -6.08
C TRP A 167 -9.47 -1.51 -5.54
N SER A 168 -8.94 -1.63 -4.32
CA SER A 168 -8.14 -0.56 -3.71
C SER A 168 -6.90 -0.20 -4.55
N LEU A 169 -6.27 -1.18 -5.19
CA LEU A 169 -5.17 -0.95 -6.15
C LEU A 169 -5.65 -0.15 -7.38
N GLY A 170 -6.87 -0.39 -7.86
CA GLY A 170 -7.48 0.39 -8.94
C GLY A 170 -7.76 1.84 -8.55
N VAL A 171 -8.30 2.07 -7.34
CA VAL A 171 -8.50 3.42 -6.77
C VAL A 171 -7.16 4.14 -6.65
N LEU A 172 -6.15 3.47 -6.12
CA LEU A 172 -4.80 4.01 -5.95
C LEU A 172 -4.15 4.36 -7.30
N CYS A 173 -4.31 3.52 -8.32
CA CYS A 173 -3.83 3.79 -9.67
C CYS A 173 -4.43 5.07 -10.24
N TYR A 174 -5.73 5.24 -10.10
CA TYR A 174 -6.43 6.47 -10.51
C TYR A 174 -5.90 7.68 -9.74
N GLU A 175 -5.79 7.60 -8.42
CA GLU A 175 -5.34 8.71 -7.58
C GLU A 175 -3.88 9.10 -7.88
N PHE A 176 -2.99 8.17 -8.13
CA PHE A 176 -1.61 8.48 -8.54
C PHE A 176 -1.56 9.32 -9.82
N LEU A 177 -2.47 9.10 -10.75
CA LEU A 177 -2.50 9.76 -12.05
C LEU A 177 -3.31 11.05 -12.07
N VAL A 178 -4.31 11.18 -11.18
CA VAL A 178 -5.26 12.31 -11.17
C VAL A 178 -5.02 13.24 -9.98
N GLY A 179 -4.60 12.70 -8.85
CA GLY A 179 -4.35 13.42 -7.60
C GLY A 179 -5.45 13.30 -6.56
N ASN A 180 -6.63 12.78 -6.95
CA ASN A 180 -7.76 12.53 -6.05
C ASN A 180 -8.35 11.15 -6.35
N PRO A 181 -9.01 10.49 -5.37
CA PRO A 181 -9.73 9.24 -5.59
C PRO A 181 -10.87 9.39 -6.60
N PRO A 182 -11.22 8.32 -7.37
CA PRO A 182 -12.19 8.40 -8.45
C PRO A 182 -13.63 8.67 -8.00
N PHE A 183 -13.98 8.34 -6.77
CA PHE A 183 -15.33 8.40 -6.24
C PHE A 183 -15.51 9.48 -5.16
N GLU A 184 -14.47 10.26 -4.86
CA GLU A 184 -14.52 11.36 -3.89
C GLU A 184 -15.67 12.32 -4.19
N ALA A 185 -16.43 12.68 -3.14
CA ALA A 185 -17.55 13.62 -3.24
C ALA A 185 -17.75 14.38 -1.91
N GLN A 186 -18.59 15.40 -1.93
CA GLN A 186 -18.97 16.11 -0.71
C GLN A 186 -19.89 15.22 0.15
N GLY A 187 -19.34 14.71 1.25
CA GLY A 187 -20.06 13.88 2.22
C GLY A 187 -20.09 12.40 1.89
N HIS A 188 -20.10 11.60 2.96
CA HIS A 188 -19.96 10.14 2.90
C HIS A 188 -21.06 9.46 2.07
N SER A 189 -22.32 9.91 2.19
CA SER A 189 -23.45 9.31 1.48
C SER A 189 -23.31 9.38 -0.04
N GLU A 190 -22.80 10.50 -0.56
CA GLU A 190 -22.59 10.65 -1.99
C GLU A 190 -21.39 9.81 -2.47
N THR A 191 -20.31 9.75 -1.70
CA THR A 191 -19.17 8.86 -1.99
C THR A 191 -19.63 7.40 -2.03
N TYR A 192 -20.41 6.94 -1.03
CA TYR A 192 -21.00 5.58 -1.03
C TYR A 192 -21.85 5.33 -2.30
N ARG A 193 -22.70 6.28 -2.67
CA ARG A 193 -23.54 6.16 -3.87
C ARG A 193 -22.70 6.02 -5.15
N ARG A 194 -21.62 6.81 -5.27
CA ARG A 194 -20.71 6.76 -6.43
C ARG A 194 -19.93 5.44 -6.48
N ILE A 195 -19.44 4.95 -5.35
CA ILE A 195 -18.78 3.63 -5.25
C ILE A 195 -19.74 2.52 -5.67
N ALA A 196 -20.96 2.46 -5.08
CA ALA A 196 -21.94 1.42 -5.34
C ALA A 196 -22.37 1.35 -6.82
N LYS A 197 -22.39 2.50 -7.52
CA LYS A 197 -22.72 2.61 -8.95
C LYS A 197 -21.50 2.48 -9.87
N VAL A 198 -20.28 2.50 -9.30
CA VAL A 198 -19.02 2.61 -10.05
C VAL A 198 -19.07 3.80 -11.00
N ASP A 199 -19.45 4.99 -10.48
CA ASP A 199 -19.53 6.25 -11.27
C ASP A 199 -18.10 6.77 -11.58
N LEU A 200 -17.40 6.01 -12.43
CA LEU A 200 -16.03 6.26 -12.82
C LEU A 200 -15.96 7.22 -14.01
N LYS A 201 -15.20 8.30 -13.85
CA LYS A 201 -14.98 9.30 -14.91
C LYS A 201 -13.48 9.51 -15.10
N PHE A 202 -13.03 9.53 -16.34
CA PHE A 202 -11.63 9.73 -16.67
C PHE A 202 -11.38 11.14 -17.19
N PRO A 203 -10.41 11.88 -16.61
CA PRO A 203 -9.92 13.10 -17.23
C PRO A 203 -9.32 12.84 -18.61
N PRO A 204 -9.43 13.80 -19.56
CA PRO A 204 -9.00 13.61 -20.95
C PRO A 204 -7.49 13.41 -21.11
N PHE A 205 -6.69 13.81 -20.12
CA PHE A 205 -5.23 13.71 -20.17
C PHE A 205 -4.70 12.30 -19.83
N LEU A 206 -5.53 11.38 -19.33
CA LEU A 206 -5.09 10.00 -19.08
C LEU A 206 -4.92 9.23 -20.39
N SER A 207 -3.85 8.43 -20.47
CA SER A 207 -3.66 7.53 -21.61
C SER A 207 -4.72 6.43 -21.66
N ASP A 208 -4.94 5.88 -22.84
CA ASP A 208 -5.88 4.79 -23.02
C ASP A 208 -5.43 3.52 -22.28
N GLY A 209 -4.12 3.29 -22.16
CA GLY A 209 -3.57 2.19 -21.37
C GLY A 209 -3.88 2.31 -19.89
N ALA A 210 -3.75 3.51 -19.31
CA ALA A 210 -4.13 3.77 -17.92
C ALA A 210 -5.64 3.56 -17.69
N LYS A 211 -6.48 4.11 -18.59
CA LYS A 211 -7.95 3.93 -18.53
C LYS A 211 -8.35 2.46 -18.62
N ASP A 212 -7.71 1.70 -19.51
CA ASP A 212 -7.99 0.27 -19.69
C ASP A 212 -7.67 -0.50 -18.40
N LEU A 213 -6.48 -0.34 -17.83
CA LEU A 213 -6.10 -1.02 -16.59
C LEU A 213 -7.06 -0.68 -15.45
N ILE A 214 -7.31 0.62 -15.19
CA ILE A 214 -8.21 1.06 -14.11
C ILE A 214 -9.61 0.48 -14.28
N SER A 215 -10.13 0.47 -15.51
CA SER A 215 -11.48 -0.07 -15.81
C SER A 215 -11.58 -1.58 -15.56
N ARG A 216 -10.47 -2.32 -15.64
CA ARG A 216 -10.43 -3.77 -15.35
C ARG A 216 -10.35 -4.07 -13.86
N LEU A 217 -9.88 -3.12 -13.06
CA LEU A 217 -9.79 -3.25 -11.60
C LEU A 217 -11.06 -2.76 -10.90
N LEU A 218 -11.63 -1.63 -11.36
CA LEU A 218 -12.80 -0.99 -10.78
C LEU A 218 -14.10 -1.54 -11.41
N ILE A 219 -14.31 -2.84 -11.25
CA ILE A 219 -15.53 -3.55 -11.67
C ILE A 219 -16.38 -3.85 -10.44
N LYS A 220 -17.70 -3.58 -10.51
CA LYS A 220 -18.63 -3.81 -9.40
C LYS A 220 -18.58 -5.25 -8.93
N GLU A 221 -18.74 -6.20 -9.87
CA GLU A 221 -18.72 -7.62 -9.58
C GLU A 221 -17.29 -8.10 -9.26
N PRO A 222 -16.99 -8.55 -8.00
CA PRO A 222 -15.64 -8.92 -7.58
C PRO A 222 -14.98 -10.01 -8.43
N SER A 223 -15.75 -11.00 -8.85
CA SER A 223 -15.28 -12.14 -9.65
C SER A 223 -14.83 -11.75 -11.08
N ARG A 224 -15.25 -10.57 -11.56
CA ARG A 224 -14.89 -10.05 -12.88
C ARG A 224 -13.69 -9.11 -12.86
N ARG A 225 -13.21 -8.71 -11.67
CA ARG A 225 -11.98 -7.93 -11.55
C ARG A 225 -10.79 -8.75 -12.01
N TRP A 226 -9.85 -8.10 -12.67
CA TRP A 226 -8.61 -8.75 -13.05
C TRP A 226 -7.85 -9.28 -11.84
N THR A 227 -7.14 -10.38 -12.04
CA THR A 227 -6.22 -10.93 -11.04
C THR A 227 -4.92 -10.13 -11.00
N LEU A 228 -4.22 -10.15 -9.87
CA LEU A 228 -2.94 -9.45 -9.74
C LEU A 228 -1.87 -9.91 -10.77
N PRO A 229 -1.76 -11.21 -11.13
CA PRO A 229 -0.90 -11.63 -12.24
C PRO A 229 -1.27 -10.98 -13.59
N GLN A 230 -2.57 -10.82 -13.90
CA GLN A 230 -3.00 -10.11 -15.12
C GLN A 230 -2.64 -8.63 -15.07
N VAL A 231 -2.75 -7.98 -13.90
CA VAL A 231 -2.30 -6.59 -13.71
C VAL A 231 -0.82 -6.45 -14.04
N MET A 232 0.04 -7.32 -13.49
CA MET A 232 1.49 -7.27 -13.73
C MET A 232 1.87 -7.47 -15.20
N GLN A 233 1.04 -8.16 -15.98
CA GLN A 233 1.24 -8.41 -17.40
C GLN A 233 0.61 -7.34 -18.30
N HIS A 234 -0.10 -6.36 -17.74
CA HIS A 234 -0.75 -5.32 -18.55
C HIS A 234 0.28 -4.45 -19.29
N PRO A 235 0.08 -4.14 -20.58
CA PRO A 235 1.05 -3.34 -21.37
C PRO A 235 1.38 -1.98 -20.75
N TRP A 236 0.41 -1.34 -20.08
CA TRP A 236 0.66 -0.07 -19.41
C TRP A 236 1.66 -0.20 -18.24
N ILE A 237 1.71 -1.33 -17.55
CA ILE A 237 2.69 -1.56 -16.47
C ILE A 237 4.12 -1.56 -17.02
N ALA A 238 4.32 -2.02 -18.27
CA ALA A 238 5.63 -2.02 -18.90
C ALA A 238 6.22 -0.60 -19.10
N CYS A 239 5.40 0.46 -19.15
CA CYS A 239 5.93 1.83 -19.21
C CYS A 239 6.71 2.23 -17.95
N GLY A 240 6.48 1.56 -16.82
CA GLY A 240 7.24 1.74 -15.58
C GLY A 240 8.72 1.34 -15.67
N GLU A 241 9.14 0.59 -16.68
CA GLU A 241 10.54 0.22 -16.90
C GLU A 241 11.46 1.43 -17.11
N GLY A 242 10.96 2.52 -17.70
CA GLY A 242 11.68 3.78 -17.83
C GLY A 242 12.06 4.33 -16.45
N TYR A 243 11.09 4.45 -15.57
CA TYR A 243 11.29 4.92 -14.20
C TYR A 243 12.19 3.99 -13.38
N ARG A 244 12.05 2.69 -13.51
CA ARG A 244 12.93 1.70 -12.88
C ARG A 244 14.39 1.90 -13.25
N ARG A 245 14.67 2.11 -14.55
CA ARG A 245 16.04 2.39 -15.04
C ARG A 245 16.59 3.69 -14.51
N GLN A 246 15.76 4.74 -14.44
CA GLN A 246 16.14 6.02 -13.82
C GLN A 246 16.54 5.83 -12.36
N LEU A 247 15.74 5.16 -11.55
CA LEU A 247 16.03 4.88 -10.14
C LEU A 247 17.34 4.08 -9.98
N ALA A 248 17.56 3.08 -10.84
CA ALA A 248 18.80 2.28 -10.81
C ALA A 248 20.03 3.16 -11.07
N ALA A 249 19.96 4.07 -12.05
CA ALA A 249 21.04 5.00 -12.36
C ALA A 249 21.30 6.00 -11.23
N GLU A 250 20.26 6.56 -10.62
CA GLU A 250 20.36 7.46 -9.45
C GLU A 250 21.03 6.76 -8.26
N ASN A 251 20.61 5.53 -7.97
CA ASN A 251 21.17 4.74 -6.88
C ASN A 251 22.64 4.36 -7.13
N ALA A 252 23.02 4.09 -8.37
CA ALA A 252 24.41 3.81 -8.73
C ALA A 252 25.31 5.05 -8.52
N ARG A 253 24.84 6.23 -8.95
CA ARG A 253 25.56 7.52 -8.73
C ARG A 253 25.74 7.83 -7.25
N ALA A 254 24.67 7.65 -6.45
CA ALA A 254 24.71 7.89 -5.00
C ALA A 254 25.72 6.99 -4.28
N ARG A 255 25.85 5.72 -4.71
CA ARG A 255 26.86 4.79 -4.16
C ARG A 255 28.28 5.19 -4.52
N ALA A 256 28.52 5.61 -5.79
CA ALA A 256 29.84 6.06 -6.22
C ALA A 256 30.30 7.27 -5.42
N SER A 257 29.44 8.29 -5.25
CA SER A 257 29.76 9.48 -4.45
C SER A 257 30.04 9.17 -2.97
N GLN A 258 29.36 8.17 -2.39
CA GLN A 258 29.65 7.74 -1.01
C GLN A 258 30.99 7.02 -0.86
N GLN A 259 31.42 6.27 -1.86
CA GLN A 259 32.73 5.59 -1.87
C GLN A 259 33.87 6.60 -2.02
N GLU A 260 33.72 7.61 -2.87
CA GLU A 260 34.69 8.70 -3.03
C GLU A 260 34.84 9.54 -1.74
N ALA A 261 33.77 9.78 -1.00
CA ALA A 261 33.79 10.53 0.25
C ALA A 261 34.40 9.76 1.45
N GLN A 262 34.64 8.45 1.33
CA GLN A 262 35.24 7.60 2.36
C GLN A 262 36.73 7.32 2.11
N GLN A 263 37.25 7.73 0.98
CA GLN A 263 38.69 7.72 0.64
C GLN A 263 39.37 9.03 1.01
#